data_ccdf28458415ce868fe1e9d276011096
#
_entry.id   ccdf28458415ce868fe1e9d276011096
#
_cell.length_a   1.000
_cell.length_b   1.000
_cell.length_c   1.000
_cell.angle_alpha   90.00
_cell.angle_beta   90.00
_cell.angle_gamma   90.00
#
_symmetry.space_group_name_H-M   'P 1'
#
loop_
_entity.id
_entity.type
_entity.pdbx_description
1 polymer ?
#
loop_
_entity_poly.entity_id
_entity_poly.type
_entity_poly.pdbx_seq_one_letter_code
_entity_poly.pdbx_strand_id
1 'polypeptide(L)'
;MRIAIIGTGISALSTAFYLDKNIDIDLYDSEDRLGGHTDTHLINLTNKEIRVDTGFIVCNDRNYKNFFQLINKCNVSLNESDMSYSSSINDRTWCSKDFFKPSYYLSFFNIKFLFNILKFNKLGRKNINDELPISEWLNLNNFSKNFAENYIYPMSAAIWSMNPNQINDFPTNRLLSFFNNHGLLDIFNRPKWYSIKNGSSSYIKKILNKTSVKNIKLSETITIKRDEDKITIINNDLKTDYDYVIFTCNTKQISQILIDQTKDETEAYSYFEYLDNKVVLHNDTSLMPADRSKWSSWNSIKKDNDQYVTYWMNNLQKLDTNENIFVTLGIFNISNSNKIFRAKKYDHIVYKKRTIIGQEKIENLQGKNRLFYAGAYLGYGFHEDGVKSGMRVAQMINDLK
;
A
#
# COMPACT_ATOMS: atom_id res chain seq x y z
N MET A 1 -19.48 -21.47 15.80
CA MET A 1 -18.07 -21.02 15.81
C MET A 1 -18.07 -19.51 15.95
N ARG A 2 -17.29 -18.98 16.88
CA ARG A 2 -17.15 -17.55 17.13
C ARG A 2 -15.70 -17.13 16.92
N ILE A 3 -15.46 -16.10 16.09
CA ILE A 3 -14.13 -15.68 15.66
C ILE A 3 -13.92 -14.19 15.94
N ALA A 4 -12.75 -13.85 16.46
CA ALA A 4 -12.32 -12.46 16.51
C ALA A 4 -11.34 -12.17 15.36
N ILE A 5 -11.54 -11.04 14.67
CA ILE A 5 -10.61 -10.50 13.68
C ILE A 5 -10.00 -9.23 14.23
N ILE A 6 -8.68 -9.18 14.33
CA ILE A 6 -7.92 -8.08 14.90
C ILE A 6 -7.37 -7.21 13.77
N GLY A 7 -7.88 -5.99 13.67
CA GLY A 7 -7.73 -5.08 12.57
C GLY A 7 -8.99 -4.99 11.71
N THR A 8 -9.18 -3.86 11.03
CA THR A 8 -10.37 -3.61 10.18
C THR A 8 -10.00 -3.20 8.76
N GLY A 9 -8.74 -3.42 8.36
CA GLY A 9 -8.24 -3.16 7.02
C GLY A 9 -8.81 -4.12 5.97
N ILE A 10 -8.36 -3.98 4.73
CA ILE A 10 -8.87 -4.78 3.60
C ILE A 10 -8.71 -6.29 3.81
N SER A 11 -7.68 -6.74 4.55
CA SER A 11 -7.49 -8.15 4.87
C SER A 11 -8.61 -8.66 5.80
N ALA A 12 -8.97 -7.87 6.83
CA ALA A 12 -10.08 -8.18 7.72
C ALA A 12 -11.42 -8.23 6.97
N LEU A 13 -11.68 -7.19 6.16
CA LEU A 13 -12.92 -7.10 5.37
C LEU A 13 -13.05 -8.26 4.38
N SER A 14 -11.96 -8.63 3.74
CA SER A 14 -11.91 -9.77 2.82
C SER A 14 -12.13 -11.09 3.58
N THR A 15 -11.46 -11.29 4.70
CA THR A 15 -11.67 -12.48 5.54
C THR A 15 -13.13 -12.60 5.96
N ALA A 16 -13.70 -11.55 6.53
CA ALA A 16 -15.09 -11.53 6.98
C ALA A 16 -16.10 -11.79 5.84
N PHE A 17 -15.77 -11.29 4.63
CA PHE A 17 -16.64 -11.47 3.46
C PHE A 17 -16.68 -12.92 2.96
N TYR A 18 -15.53 -13.62 3.00
CA TYR A 18 -15.41 -14.99 2.48
C TYR A 18 -15.61 -16.09 3.53
N LEU A 19 -15.69 -15.72 4.82
CA LEU A 19 -16.11 -16.66 5.86
C LEU A 19 -17.59 -17.04 5.69
N ASP A 20 -17.92 -18.26 6.05
CA ASP A 20 -19.29 -18.78 6.04
C ASP A 20 -20.23 -17.98 6.93
N LYS A 21 -21.48 -17.81 6.49
CA LYS A 21 -22.48 -16.94 7.15
C LYS A 21 -22.94 -17.42 8.53
N ASN A 22 -22.68 -18.67 8.88
CA ASN A 22 -22.99 -19.26 10.18
C ASN A 22 -21.85 -19.09 11.21
N ILE A 23 -20.78 -18.35 10.85
CA ILE A 23 -19.69 -17.98 11.75
C ILE A 23 -20.00 -16.60 12.33
N ASP A 24 -20.02 -16.48 13.64
CA ASP A 24 -20.15 -15.19 14.32
C ASP A 24 -18.80 -14.49 14.38
N ILE A 25 -18.75 -13.25 13.89
CA ILE A 25 -17.49 -12.49 13.75
C ILE A 25 -17.58 -11.22 14.59
N ASP A 26 -16.58 -10.99 15.43
CA ASP A 26 -16.33 -9.72 16.10
C ASP A 26 -15.07 -9.08 15.53
N LEU A 27 -15.14 -7.80 15.12
CA LEU A 27 -14.00 -7.00 14.66
C LEU A 27 -13.47 -6.13 15.79
N TYR A 28 -12.15 -6.05 15.92
CA TYR A 28 -11.45 -5.17 16.86
C TYR A 28 -10.46 -4.29 16.13
N ASP A 29 -10.40 -3.02 16.48
CA ASP A 29 -9.36 -2.09 16.02
C ASP A 29 -8.98 -1.11 17.12
N SER A 30 -7.70 -0.73 17.16
CA SER A 30 -7.20 0.31 18.06
C SER A 30 -7.48 1.73 17.55
N GLU A 31 -7.79 1.89 16.25
CA GLU A 31 -8.21 3.17 15.69
C GLU A 31 -9.71 3.43 15.94
N ASP A 32 -10.11 4.70 15.89
CA ASP A 32 -11.50 5.16 16.04
C ASP A 32 -12.33 4.99 14.76
N ARG A 33 -11.75 4.41 13.72
CA ARG A 33 -12.34 4.22 12.40
C ARG A 33 -12.03 2.85 11.79
N LEU A 34 -12.88 2.44 10.87
CA LEU A 34 -12.67 1.24 10.05
C LEU A 34 -11.75 1.52 8.87
N GLY A 35 -11.05 0.48 8.38
CA GLY A 35 -10.42 0.47 7.07
C GLY A 35 -8.90 0.41 7.05
N GLY A 36 -8.21 0.70 8.15
CA GLY A 36 -6.75 0.71 8.18
C GLY A 36 -6.19 1.68 7.13
N HIS A 37 -5.43 1.18 6.13
CA HIS A 37 -4.92 1.98 5.00
C HIS A 37 -6.01 2.41 4.00
N THR A 38 -7.25 1.95 4.11
CA THR A 38 -8.40 2.53 3.42
C THR A 38 -8.86 3.76 4.20
N ASP A 39 -8.27 4.90 3.86
CA ASP A 39 -8.42 6.12 4.65
C ASP A 39 -8.84 7.29 3.76
N THR A 40 -10.11 7.65 3.86
CA THR A 40 -10.73 8.76 3.10
C THR A 40 -11.07 9.89 4.04
N HIS A 41 -10.53 11.07 3.77
CA HIS A 41 -10.82 12.29 4.53
C HIS A 41 -11.84 13.15 3.82
N LEU A 42 -12.82 13.66 4.58
CA LEU A 42 -13.72 14.68 4.14
C LEU A 42 -13.06 16.04 4.39
N ILE A 43 -12.89 16.83 3.34
CA ILE A 43 -12.36 18.20 3.44
C ILE A 43 -13.37 19.21 2.95
N ASN A 44 -13.51 20.31 3.70
CA ASN A 44 -14.40 21.40 3.38
C ASN A 44 -13.63 22.43 2.55
N LEU A 45 -14.04 22.61 1.32
CA LEU A 45 -13.60 23.70 0.45
C LEU A 45 -14.62 24.85 0.51
N THR A 46 -14.28 25.98 -0.10
CA THR A 46 -15.11 27.20 -0.04
C THR A 46 -16.58 26.94 -0.41
N ASN A 47 -16.85 26.06 -1.38
CA ASN A 47 -18.20 25.86 -1.93
C ASN A 47 -18.71 24.43 -1.81
N LYS A 48 -17.92 23.48 -1.33
CA LYS A 48 -18.33 22.07 -1.23
C LYS A 48 -17.40 21.22 -0.39
N GLU A 49 -17.93 20.08 0.03
CA GLU A 49 -17.13 18.99 0.63
C GLU A 49 -16.65 18.02 -0.44
N ILE A 50 -15.40 17.59 -0.32
CA ILE A 50 -14.83 16.54 -1.17
C ILE A 50 -14.19 15.44 -0.33
N ARG A 51 -14.12 14.24 -0.90
CA ARG A 51 -13.51 13.06 -0.26
C ARG A 51 -12.19 12.74 -0.91
N VAL A 52 -11.13 12.66 -0.10
CA VAL A 52 -9.76 12.46 -0.58
C VAL A 52 -9.12 11.31 0.16
N ASP A 53 -8.57 10.35 -0.58
CA ASP A 53 -7.85 9.21 -0.03
C ASP A 53 -6.40 9.57 0.27
N THR A 54 -5.89 9.10 1.42
CA THR A 54 -4.50 9.33 1.83
C THR A 54 -3.69 8.04 2.00
N GLY A 55 -4.34 6.89 2.03
CA GLY A 55 -3.69 5.58 2.09
C GLY A 55 -3.82 4.83 0.76
N PHE A 56 -4.83 3.98 0.61
CA PHE A 56 -5.11 3.30 -0.64
C PHE A 56 -5.83 4.23 -1.63
N ILE A 57 -5.20 4.51 -2.78
CA ILE A 57 -5.69 5.50 -3.76
C ILE A 57 -6.12 4.83 -5.07
N VAL A 58 -5.29 3.94 -5.63
CA VAL A 58 -5.49 3.38 -6.98
C VAL A 58 -5.31 1.88 -7.05
N CYS A 59 -6.00 1.25 -7.98
CA CYS A 59 -5.87 -0.15 -8.37
C CYS A 59 -5.90 -0.31 -9.88
N ASN A 60 -5.51 -1.47 -10.41
CA ASN A 60 -5.52 -1.73 -11.86
C ASN A 60 -6.19 -3.06 -12.20
N ASP A 61 -6.69 -3.17 -13.43
CA ASP A 61 -7.44 -4.32 -13.92
C ASP A 61 -6.61 -5.59 -14.16
N ARG A 62 -5.27 -5.47 -14.19
CA ARG A 62 -4.37 -6.61 -14.44
C ARG A 62 -4.05 -7.39 -13.17
N ASN A 63 -3.74 -6.69 -12.08
CA ASN A 63 -3.16 -7.29 -10.88
C ASN A 63 -4.12 -7.37 -9.70
N TYR A 64 -5.13 -6.52 -9.63
CA TYR A 64 -6.08 -6.46 -8.52
C TYR A 64 -7.32 -7.35 -8.76
N LYS A 65 -7.11 -8.58 -9.28
CA LYS A 65 -8.20 -9.46 -9.72
C LYS A 65 -9.15 -9.84 -8.58
N ASN A 66 -8.61 -10.20 -7.43
CA ASN A 66 -9.43 -10.60 -6.28
C ASN A 66 -10.10 -9.39 -5.64
N PHE A 67 -9.40 -8.25 -5.59
CA PHE A 67 -10.01 -7.00 -5.14
C PHE A 67 -11.16 -6.58 -6.05
N PHE A 68 -10.98 -6.62 -7.38
CA PHE A 68 -12.07 -6.33 -8.33
C PHE A 68 -13.25 -7.29 -8.18
N GLN A 69 -13.01 -8.59 -7.96
CA GLN A 69 -14.08 -9.54 -7.68
C GLN A 69 -14.86 -9.16 -6.41
N LEU A 70 -14.16 -8.80 -5.34
CA LEU A 70 -14.76 -8.41 -4.07
C LEU A 70 -15.63 -7.16 -4.23
N ILE A 71 -15.06 -6.08 -4.80
CA ILE A 71 -15.78 -4.81 -4.95
C ILE A 71 -16.93 -4.89 -5.95
N ASN A 72 -16.80 -5.70 -7.01
CA ASN A 72 -17.89 -5.95 -7.97
C ASN A 72 -19.07 -6.66 -7.31
N LYS A 73 -18.80 -7.69 -6.49
CA LYS A 73 -19.84 -8.35 -5.68
C LYS A 73 -20.54 -7.38 -4.72
N CYS A 74 -19.89 -6.27 -4.37
CA CYS A 74 -20.43 -5.23 -3.49
C CYS A 74 -20.98 -4.00 -4.24
N ASN A 75 -21.05 -4.02 -5.57
CA ASN A 75 -21.53 -2.91 -6.39
C ASN A 75 -20.79 -1.57 -6.10
N VAL A 76 -19.46 -1.64 -6.03
CA VAL A 76 -18.59 -0.48 -5.84
C VAL A 76 -18.25 0.14 -7.20
N SER A 77 -18.46 1.44 -7.34
CA SER A 77 -18.17 2.16 -8.58
C SER A 77 -16.73 2.67 -8.60
N LEU A 78 -16.14 2.71 -9.78
CA LEU A 78 -14.76 3.14 -10.03
C LEU A 78 -14.74 4.36 -10.95
N ASN A 79 -13.70 5.18 -10.82
CA ASN A 79 -13.31 6.22 -11.78
C ASN A 79 -12.00 5.79 -12.44
N GLU A 80 -11.86 6.01 -13.73
CA GLU A 80 -10.58 5.82 -14.41
C GLU A 80 -9.56 6.86 -13.91
N SER A 81 -8.35 6.42 -13.59
CA SER A 81 -7.29 7.23 -12.98
C SER A 81 -6.16 7.49 -13.97
N ASP A 82 -5.59 8.69 -13.93
CA ASP A 82 -4.38 9.04 -14.67
C ASP A 82 -3.13 8.65 -13.86
N MET A 83 -2.22 7.90 -14.50
CA MET A 83 -0.97 7.42 -13.88
C MET A 83 0.26 8.11 -14.46
N SER A 84 0.13 9.36 -14.87
CA SER A 84 1.26 10.17 -15.32
C SER A 84 2.27 10.36 -14.16
N TYR A 85 3.54 10.36 -14.51
CA TYR A 85 4.65 10.46 -13.58
C TYR A 85 5.58 11.61 -13.95
N SER A 86 6.11 12.30 -12.96
CA SER A 86 7.13 13.34 -13.07
C SER A 86 8.24 13.10 -12.04
N SER A 87 9.45 13.42 -12.41
CA SER A 87 10.61 13.40 -11.53
C SER A 87 11.35 14.74 -11.65
N SER A 88 11.52 15.40 -10.52
CA SER A 88 12.28 16.66 -10.38
C SER A 88 13.38 16.45 -9.36
N ILE A 89 14.57 16.11 -9.83
CA ILE A 89 15.72 15.72 -9.01
C ILE A 89 16.90 16.55 -9.42
N ASN A 90 17.46 17.29 -8.45
CA ASN A 90 18.47 18.30 -8.69
C ASN A 90 17.97 19.29 -9.76
N ASP A 91 18.76 19.60 -10.77
CA ASP A 91 18.40 20.54 -11.82
C ASP A 91 17.64 19.90 -13.00
N ARG A 92 17.15 18.66 -12.82
CA ARG A 92 16.46 17.92 -13.87
C ARG A 92 15.02 17.67 -13.53
N THR A 93 14.17 18.09 -14.44
CA THR A 93 12.75 17.77 -14.40
C THR A 93 12.33 17.13 -15.72
N TRP A 94 11.71 15.96 -15.62
CA TRP A 94 11.07 15.29 -16.75
C TRP A 94 9.71 14.73 -16.33
N CYS A 95 8.83 14.52 -17.28
CA CYS A 95 7.56 13.85 -17.02
C CYS A 95 7.20 12.88 -18.17
N SER A 96 6.32 11.93 -17.90
CA SER A 96 5.88 10.93 -18.89
C SER A 96 5.26 11.55 -20.14
N LYS A 97 4.68 12.75 -20.03
CA LYS A 97 4.10 13.51 -21.16
C LYS A 97 5.17 14.05 -22.12
N ASP A 98 6.42 14.23 -21.66
CA ASP A 98 7.50 14.74 -22.50
C ASP A 98 7.86 13.76 -23.62
N PHE A 99 7.69 12.46 -23.41
CA PHE A 99 7.96 11.44 -24.42
C PHE A 99 7.09 11.55 -25.68
N PHE A 100 5.99 12.29 -25.61
CA PHE A 100 5.09 12.56 -26.75
C PHE A 100 5.39 13.88 -27.47
N LYS A 101 6.39 14.67 -26.98
CA LYS A 101 6.75 15.95 -27.57
C LYS A 101 7.93 15.77 -28.54
N PRO A 102 7.81 16.15 -29.82
CA PRO A 102 8.94 16.08 -30.79
C PRO A 102 10.20 16.79 -30.30
N SER A 103 10.04 17.94 -29.62
CA SER A 103 11.15 18.71 -29.05
C SER A 103 11.98 17.96 -28.00
N TYR A 104 11.41 16.94 -27.35
CA TYR A 104 12.13 16.09 -26.40
C TYR A 104 13.32 15.37 -27.07
N TYR A 105 13.16 15.00 -28.32
CA TYR A 105 14.16 14.23 -29.10
C TYR A 105 15.27 15.09 -29.72
N LEU A 106 15.20 16.42 -29.55
CA LEU A 106 16.27 17.30 -29.98
C LEU A 106 17.53 17.26 -29.09
N SER A 107 17.38 16.70 -27.87
CA SER A 107 18.51 16.54 -26.94
C SER A 107 19.06 15.12 -26.98
N PHE A 108 20.33 14.98 -27.28
CA PHE A 108 21.06 13.70 -27.22
C PHE A 108 20.94 13.04 -25.85
N PHE A 109 20.90 13.83 -24.79
CA PHE A 109 20.74 13.36 -23.44
C PHE A 109 19.38 12.70 -23.20
N ASN A 110 18.30 13.28 -23.71
CA ASN A 110 16.96 12.73 -23.63
C ASN A 110 16.82 11.42 -24.41
N ILE A 111 17.46 11.36 -25.58
CA ILE A 111 17.51 10.13 -26.39
C ILE A 111 18.25 9.01 -25.62
N LYS A 112 19.41 9.33 -25.02
CA LYS A 112 20.16 8.38 -24.19
C LYS A 112 19.37 7.91 -22.98
N PHE A 113 18.61 8.82 -22.33
CA PHE A 113 17.76 8.47 -21.20
C PHE A 113 16.64 7.52 -21.62
N LEU A 114 15.94 7.79 -22.71
CA LEU A 114 14.92 6.90 -23.25
C LEU A 114 15.51 5.52 -23.64
N PHE A 115 16.68 5.51 -24.27
CA PHE A 115 17.36 4.26 -24.60
C PHE A 115 17.67 3.41 -23.36
N ASN A 116 18.07 4.04 -22.25
CA ASN A 116 18.26 3.35 -20.97
C ASN A 116 16.94 2.80 -20.40
N ILE A 117 15.82 3.51 -20.54
CA ILE A 117 14.49 2.99 -20.15
C ILE A 117 14.16 1.74 -20.96
N LEU A 118 14.33 1.77 -22.28
CA LEU A 118 14.06 0.63 -23.16
C LEU A 118 14.97 -0.57 -22.84
N LYS A 119 16.27 -0.30 -22.60
CA LYS A 119 17.23 -1.32 -22.15
C LYS A 119 16.84 -1.94 -20.84
N PHE A 120 16.44 -1.11 -19.85
CA PHE A 120 15.99 -1.58 -18.55
C PHE A 120 14.75 -2.46 -18.68
N ASN A 121 13.75 -2.02 -19.44
CA ASN A 121 12.52 -2.78 -19.66
C ASN A 121 12.81 -4.15 -20.31
N LYS A 122 13.70 -4.19 -21.31
CA LYS A 122 14.09 -5.43 -21.99
C LYS A 122 14.84 -6.39 -21.07
N LEU A 123 15.84 -5.88 -20.34
CA LEU A 123 16.66 -6.69 -19.43
C LEU A 123 15.87 -7.11 -18.20
N GLY A 124 15.03 -6.24 -17.64
CA GLY A 124 14.19 -6.52 -16.50
C GLY A 124 13.23 -7.68 -16.73
N ARG A 125 12.65 -7.79 -17.94
CA ARG A 125 11.81 -8.95 -18.29
C ARG A 125 12.60 -10.26 -18.38
N LYS A 126 13.86 -10.22 -18.80
CA LYS A 126 14.70 -11.43 -18.91
C LYS A 126 15.22 -11.91 -17.57
N ASN A 127 15.48 -11.00 -16.63
CA ASN A 127 16.16 -11.27 -15.36
C ASN A 127 15.24 -11.13 -14.16
N ILE A 128 13.96 -11.45 -14.31
CA ILE A 128 12.92 -11.25 -13.31
C ILE A 128 13.15 -12.08 -12.02
N ASN A 129 13.96 -13.12 -12.09
CA ASN A 129 14.28 -14.01 -10.97
C ASN A 129 15.61 -13.68 -10.28
N ASP A 130 16.28 -12.58 -10.66
CA ASP A 130 17.57 -12.20 -10.09
C ASP A 130 17.41 -11.72 -8.64
N GLU A 131 18.13 -12.31 -7.70
CA GLU A 131 18.02 -12.03 -6.27
C GLU A 131 18.98 -10.95 -5.76
N LEU A 132 19.83 -10.41 -6.63
CA LEU A 132 20.78 -9.36 -6.24
C LEU A 132 20.05 -8.10 -5.75
N PRO A 133 20.70 -7.25 -4.93
CA PRO A 133 20.26 -5.89 -4.70
C PRO A 133 20.13 -5.13 -6.01
N ILE A 134 19.10 -4.29 -6.15
CA ILE A 134 18.86 -3.55 -7.42
C ILE A 134 20.05 -2.66 -7.81
N SER A 135 20.76 -2.09 -6.84
CA SER A 135 21.96 -1.28 -7.13
C SER A 135 23.06 -2.10 -7.79
N GLU A 136 23.29 -3.32 -7.31
CA GLU A 136 24.29 -4.23 -7.87
C GLU A 136 23.86 -4.70 -9.26
N TRP A 137 22.59 -5.09 -9.43
CA TRP A 137 22.04 -5.50 -10.72
C TRP A 137 22.16 -4.40 -11.79
N LEU A 138 21.88 -3.14 -11.42
CA LEU A 138 22.03 -2.00 -12.32
C LEU A 138 23.50 -1.80 -12.74
N ASN A 139 24.44 -1.93 -11.81
CA ASN A 139 25.88 -1.82 -12.09
C ASN A 139 26.37 -2.93 -13.03
N LEU A 140 26.01 -4.19 -12.77
CA LEU A 140 26.38 -5.34 -13.60
C LEU A 140 25.83 -5.21 -15.03
N ASN A 141 24.68 -4.58 -15.19
CA ASN A 141 24.07 -4.32 -16.49
C ASN A 141 24.49 -2.99 -17.11
N ASN A 142 25.54 -2.33 -16.60
CA ASN A 142 26.09 -1.08 -17.12
C ASN A 142 25.05 0.05 -17.26
N PHE A 143 24.23 0.24 -16.22
CA PHE A 143 23.41 1.44 -16.09
C PHE A 143 24.18 2.52 -15.32
N SER A 144 24.05 3.77 -15.77
CA SER A 144 24.68 4.88 -15.07
C SER A 144 24.01 5.19 -13.74
N LYS A 145 24.78 5.63 -12.75
CA LYS A 145 24.27 6.14 -11.48
C LYS A 145 23.19 7.21 -11.70
N ASN A 146 23.40 8.09 -12.66
CA ASN A 146 22.44 9.13 -13.04
C ASN A 146 21.09 8.55 -13.48
N PHE A 147 21.06 7.46 -14.24
CA PHE A 147 19.81 6.79 -14.63
C PHE A 147 19.11 6.17 -13.43
N ALA A 148 19.85 5.50 -12.56
CA ALA A 148 19.29 4.93 -11.33
C ALA A 148 18.65 6.00 -10.44
N GLU A 149 19.37 7.11 -10.20
CA GLU A 149 18.94 8.20 -9.32
C GLU A 149 17.80 9.05 -9.87
N ASN A 150 17.67 9.17 -11.19
CA ASN A 150 16.62 10.00 -11.83
C ASN A 150 15.41 9.21 -12.30
N TYR A 151 15.48 7.87 -12.37
CA TYR A 151 14.39 7.04 -12.87
C TYR A 151 14.02 5.91 -11.92
N ILE A 152 14.94 4.96 -11.65
CA ILE A 152 14.60 3.72 -10.95
C ILE A 152 14.30 3.96 -9.49
N TYR A 153 15.20 4.62 -8.76
CA TYR A 153 15.04 4.83 -7.32
C TYR A 153 13.85 5.72 -6.97
N PRO A 154 13.64 6.88 -7.64
CA PRO A 154 12.48 7.72 -7.32
C PRO A 154 11.14 7.06 -7.65
N MET A 155 11.06 6.33 -8.77
CA MET A 155 9.83 5.62 -9.15
C MET A 155 9.54 4.49 -8.16
N SER A 156 10.55 3.69 -7.81
CA SER A 156 10.41 2.62 -6.85
C SER A 156 10.04 3.14 -5.46
N ALA A 157 10.71 4.21 -5.01
CA ALA A 157 10.41 4.86 -3.75
C ALA A 157 8.95 5.38 -3.68
N ALA A 158 8.46 5.95 -4.77
CA ALA A 158 7.07 6.39 -4.87
C ALA A 158 6.08 5.22 -4.73
N ILE A 159 6.38 4.06 -5.32
CA ILE A 159 5.52 2.87 -5.30
C ILE A 159 5.42 2.26 -3.90
N TRP A 160 6.55 2.12 -3.21
CA TRP A 160 6.60 1.49 -1.88
C TRP A 160 6.57 2.48 -0.72
N SER A 161 6.38 3.78 -1.00
CA SER A 161 6.39 4.84 0.02
C SER A 161 7.67 4.80 0.89
N MET A 162 8.81 4.52 0.25
CA MET A 162 10.12 4.37 0.90
C MET A 162 11.02 5.57 0.59
N ASN A 163 12.08 5.75 1.40
CA ASN A 163 13.15 6.67 1.02
C ASN A 163 13.94 6.07 -0.15
N PRO A 164 14.23 6.82 -1.24
CA PRO A 164 15.00 6.33 -2.38
C PRO A 164 16.35 5.70 -2.04
N ASN A 165 17.01 6.15 -0.96
CA ASN A 165 18.27 5.53 -0.51
C ASN A 165 18.09 4.08 -0.02
N GLN A 166 16.89 3.71 0.42
CA GLN A 166 16.56 2.35 0.86
C GLN A 166 16.29 1.39 -0.30
N ILE A 167 16.08 1.94 -1.50
CA ILE A 167 15.85 1.14 -2.72
C ILE A 167 17.14 0.43 -3.16
N ASN A 168 18.32 0.94 -2.80
CA ASN A 168 19.59 0.33 -3.20
C ASN A 168 19.67 -1.17 -2.89
N ASP A 169 19.20 -1.56 -1.71
CA ASP A 169 19.25 -2.94 -1.21
C ASP A 169 17.96 -3.73 -1.50
N PHE A 170 17.03 -3.14 -2.26
CA PHE A 170 15.78 -3.79 -2.59
C PHE A 170 16.02 -5.00 -3.50
N PRO A 171 15.42 -6.17 -3.22
CA PRO A 171 15.61 -7.37 -4.04
C PRO A 171 15.13 -7.14 -5.49
N THR A 172 16.02 -7.36 -6.45
CA THR A 172 15.76 -7.12 -7.88
C THR A 172 14.58 -7.92 -8.39
N ASN A 173 14.48 -9.20 -8.03
CA ASN A 173 13.38 -10.07 -8.44
C ASN A 173 12.02 -9.50 -8.02
N ARG A 174 11.90 -8.96 -6.82
CA ARG A 174 10.65 -8.35 -6.35
C ARG A 174 10.33 -7.05 -7.08
N LEU A 175 11.33 -6.19 -7.29
CA LEU A 175 11.15 -4.95 -8.03
C LEU A 175 10.75 -5.22 -9.48
N LEU A 176 11.47 -6.10 -10.17
CA LEU A 176 11.20 -6.40 -11.57
C LEU A 176 9.88 -7.17 -11.75
N SER A 177 9.57 -8.11 -10.85
CA SER A 177 8.27 -8.79 -10.86
C SER A 177 7.11 -7.81 -10.69
N PHE A 178 7.26 -6.87 -9.74
CA PHE A 178 6.26 -5.82 -9.57
C PHE A 178 6.12 -4.95 -10.82
N PHE A 179 7.24 -4.46 -11.35
CA PHE A 179 7.24 -3.61 -12.56
C PHE A 179 6.61 -4.33 -13.75
N ASN A 180 6.95 -5.61 -13.95
CA ASN A 180 6.37 -6.42 -15.02
C ASN A 180 4.86 -6.62 -14.81
N ASN A 181 4.47 -7.02 -13.63
CA ASN A 181 3.07 -7.26 -13.29
C ASN A 181 2.21 -6.00 -13.44
N HIS A 182 2.73 -4.83 -13.06
CA HIS A 182 2.01 -3.55 -13.16
C HIS A 182 2.18 -2.86 -14.52
N GLY A 183 2.79 -3.52 -15.51
CA GLY A 183 2.97 -2.98 -16.86
C GLY A 183 3.93 -1.78 -16.90
N LEU A 184 4.79 -1.61 -15.89
CA LEU A 184 5.78 -0.54 -15.86
C LEU A 184 6.97 -0.83 -16.78
N LEU A 185 7.20 -2.10 -17.13
CA LEU A 185 8.15 -2.52 -18.16
C LEU A 185 7.54 -2.46 -19.57
N ASP A 186 6.22 -2.19 -19.69
CA ASP A 186 5.52 -2.14 -20.97
C ASP A 186 5.48 -0.70 -21.52
N ILE A 187 5.66 -0.56 -22.86
CA ILE A 187 5.44 0.68 -23.58
C ILE A 187 3.98 0.74 -24.04
N PHE A 188 3.50 -0.38 -24.56
CA PHE A 188 2.15 -0.56 -25.06
C PHE A 188 1.39 -1.55 -24.18
N ASN A 189 0.06 -1.55 -24.30
CA ASN A 189 -0.80 -2.48 -23.57
C ASN A 189 -0.63 -2.39 -22.04
N ARG A 190 -0.52 -1.18 -21.51
CA ARG A 190 -0.46 -0.92 -20.06
C ARG A 190 -1.81 -1.23 -19.41
N PRO A 191 -1.84 -1.68 -18.14
CA PRO A 191 -3.09 -1.86 -17.42
C PRO A 191 -3.84 -0.54 -17.26
N LYS A 192 -5.16 -0.61 -17.23
CA LYS A 192 -5.98 0.54 -16.85
C LYS A 192 -6.03 0.68 -15.34
N TRP A 193 -5.93 1.91 -14.89
CA TRP A 193 -5.92 2.24 -13.48
C TRP A 193 -7.21 2.92 -13.07
N TYR A 194 -7.62 2.68 -11.84
CA TYR A 194 -8.87 3.16 -11.29
C TYR A 194 -8.69 3.63 -9.86
N SER A 195 -9.49 4.63 -9.47
CA SER A 195 -9.74 5.00 -8.07
C SER A 195 -11.18 4.65 -7.70
N ILE A 196 -11.45 4.50 -6.40
CA ILE A 196 -12.81 4.24 -5.92
C ILE A 196 -13.61 5.53 -5.99
N LYS A 197 -14.77 5.50 -6.64
CA LYS A 197 -15.68 6.66 -6.71
C LYS A 197 -16.18 7.03 -5.31
N ASN A 198 -16.09 8.28 -4.94
CA ASN A 198 -16.43 8.83 -3.63
C ASN A 198 -15.47 8.39 -2.50
N GLY A 199 -14.24 8.03 -2.83
CA GLY A 199 -13.20 7.63 -1.89
C GLY A 199 -13.26 6.16 -1.50
N SER A 200 -12.10 5.63 -1.12
CA SER A 200 -11.91 4.21 -0.86
C SER A 200 -12.74 3.71 0.33
N SER A 201 -12.96 4.51 1.36
CA SER A 201 -13.80 4.13 2.51
C SER A 201 -15.25 3.77 2.13
N SER A 202 -15.71 4.20 0.95
CA SER A 202 -17.08 3.91 0.48
C SER A 202 -17.36 2.42 0.28
N TYR A 203 -16.36 1.58 0.05
CA TYR A 203 -16.55 0.15 -0.08
C TYR A 203 -16.70 -0.58 1.27
N ILE A 204 -16.19 0.00 2.38
CA ILE A 204 -16.16 -0.66 3.70
C ILE A 204 -17.56 -1.09 4.13
N LYS A 205 -18.49 -0.13 4.18
CA LYS A 205 -19.88 -0.41 4.56
C LYS A 205 -20.55 -1.41 3.61
N LYS A 206 -20.26 -1.32 2.31
CA LYS A 206 -20.84 -2.22 1.30
C LYS A 206 -20.35 -3.66 1.48
N ILE A 207 -19.09 -3.86 1.88
CA ILE A 207 -18.55 -5.18 2.18
C ILE A 207 -19.17 -5.69 3.47
N LEU A 208 -19.14 -4.92 4.56
CA LEU A 208 -19.68 -5.31 5.87
C LEU A 208 -21.14 -5.72 5.82
N ASN A 209 -21.98 -5.04 5.03
CA ASN A 209 -23.38 -5.41 4.83
C ASN A 209 -23.57 -6.83 4.22
N LYS A 210 -22.50 -7.42 3.70
CA LYS A 210 -22.50 -8.77 3.12
C LYS A 210 -21.73 -9.79 3.97
N THR A 211 -21.40 -9.45 5.20
CA THR A 211 -20.69 -10.31 6.14
C THR A 211 -21.61 -10.81 7.26
N SER A 212 -21.11 -11.68 8.11
CA SER A 212 -21.74 -12.15 9.36
C SER A 212 -21.15 -11.44 10.59
N VAL A 213 -20.55 -10.26 10.41
CA VAL A 213 -20.02 -9.46 11.52
C VAL A 213 -21.16 -9.05 12.47
N LYS A 214 -21.00 -9.41 13.74
CA LYS A 214 -21.96 -9.11 14.81
C LYS A 214 -21.62 -7.83 15.55
N ASN A 215 -20.34 -7.68 15.90
CA ASN A 215 -19.88 -6.53 16.66
C ASN A 215 -18.65 -5.91 16.00
N ILE A 216 -18.57 -4.58 16.08
CA ILE A 216 -17.40 -3.79 15.67
C ILE A 216 -16.99 -2.97 16.89
N LYS A 217 -15.78 -3.20 17.35
CA LYS A 217 -15.19 -2.59 18.53
C LYS A 217 -13.98 -1.77 18.10
N LEU A 218 -14.13 -0.46 18.12
CA LEU A 218 -13.10 0.53 17.73
C LEU A 218 -12.54 1.22 18.97
N SER A 219 -11.36 1.81 18.82
CA SER A 219 -10.62 2.47 19.91
C SER A 219 -10.31 1.53 21.07
N GLU A 220 -10.11 0.24 20.77
CA GLU A 220 -9.95 -0.77 21.79
C GLU A 220 -8.48 -1.10 22.04
N THR A 221 -8.09 -1.08 23.31
CA THR A 221 -6.82 -1.59 23.78
C THR A 221 -7.03 -2.98 24.34
N ILE A 222 -6.53 -3.99 23.65
CA ILE A 222 -6.78 -5.38 23.99
C ILE A 222 -5.47 -6.13 24.27
N THR A 223 -5.59 -7.17 25.10
CA THR A 223 -4.58 -8.24 25.19
C THR A 223 -5.22 -9.58 24.84
N ILE A 224 -4.43 -10.48 24.29
CA ILE A 224 -4.89 -11.78 23.82
C ILE A 224 -4.08 -12.84 24.52
N LYS A 225 -4.77 -13.80 25.10
CA LYS A 225 -4.18 -14.96 25.79
C LYS A 225 -4.85 -16.23 25.33
N ARG A 226 -4.06 -17.28 25.16
CA ARG A 226 -4.55 -18.63 24.86
C ARG A 226 -4.90 -19.38 26.12
N ASP A 227 -5.96 -20.15 26.05
CA ASP A 227 -6.27 -21.24 26.97
C ASP A 227 -6.26 -22.56 26.18
N GLU A 228 -6.46 -23.71 26.85
CA GLU A 228 -6.38 -25.03 26.20
C GLU A 228 -7.32 -25.17 25.00
N ASP A 229 -8.58 -24.73 25.14
CA ASP A 229 -9.63 -24.92 24.14
C ASP A 229 -10.14 -23.64 23.46
N LYS A 230 -9.64 -22.47 23.85
CA LYS A 230 -10.14 -21.18 23.38
C LYS A 230 -9.07 -20.10 23.42
N ILE A 231 -9.40 -18.95 22.87
CA ILE A 231 -8.60 -17.74 23.00
C ILE A 231 -9.42 -16.68 23.69
N THR A 232 -8.88 -16.09 24.74
CA THR A 232 -9.51 -15.02 25.49
C THR A 232 -8.96 -13.67 25.07
N ILE A 233 -9.83 -12.78 24.62
CA ILE A 233 -9.53 -11.35 24.44
C ILE A 233 -9.93 -10.62 25.70
N ILE A 234 -8.98 -9.87 26.25
CA ILE A 234 -9.14 -9.06 27.47
C ILE A 234 -9.12 -7.60 27.04
N ASN A 235 -10.21 -6.91 27.31
CA ASN A 235 -10.37 -5.48 27.09
C ASN A 235 -10.77 -4.82 28.40
N ASN A 236 -9.88 -4.07 29.02
CA ASN A 236 -10.00 -3.67 30.41
C ASN A 236 -10.24 -4.91 31.27
N ASP A 237 -11.35 -4.97 32.02
CA ASP A 237 -11.71 -6.13 32.86
C ASP A 237 -12.64 -7.13 32.17
N LEU A 238 -13.08 -6.83 30.94
CA LEU A 238 -13.97 -7.70 30.16
C LEU A 238 -13.20 -8.79 29.45
N LYS A 239 -13.58 -10.04 29.69
CA LYS A 239 -13.04 -11.22 29.00
C LYS A 239 -14.06 -11.76 28.02
N THR A 240 -13.61 -11.99 26.78
CA THR A 240 -14.46 -12.58 25.73
C THR A 240 -13.71 -13.73 25.08
N ASP A 241 -14.36 -14.87 25.02
CA ASP A 241 -13.76 -16.10 24.49
C ASP A 241 -14.14 -16.33 23.03
N TYR A 242 -13.18 -16.85 22.25
CA TYR A 242 -13.30 -17.14 20.83
C TYR A 242 -12.71 -18.52 20.51
N ASP A 243 -13.28 -19.19 19.51
CA ASP A 243 -12.77 -20.44 18.96
C ASP A 243 -11.46 -20.21 18.22
N TYR A 244 -11.34 -19.08 17.48
CA TYR A 244 -10.17 -18.69 16.71
C TYR A 244 -9.99 -17.17 16.73
N VAL A 245 -8.75 -16.74 16.58
CA VAL A 245 -8.39 -15.34 16.37
C VAL A 245 -7.62 -15.20 15.04
N ILE A 246 -8.00 -14.19 14.27
CA ILE A 246 -7.35 -13.85 13.00
C ILE A 246 -6.68 -12.49 13.16
N PHE A 247 -5.35 -12.47 13.09
CA PHE A 247 -4.59 -11.23 13.07
C PHE A 247 -4.55 -10.68 11.64
N THR A 248 -5.07 -9.46 11.46
CA THR A 248 -5.03 -8.73 10.19
C THR A 248 -4.27 -7.40 10.31
N CYS A 249 -3.73 -7.11 11.49
CA CYS A 249 -2.80 -6.04 11.79
C CYS A 249 -1.35 -6.44 11.51
N ASN A 250 -0.41 -5.51 11.62
CA ASN A 250 1.01 -5.79 11.39
C ASN A 250 1.65 -6.59 12.55
N THR A 251 2.78 -7.28 12.27
CA THR A 251 3.43 -8.16 13.26
C THR A 251 3.94 -7.42 14.48
N LYS A 252 4.29 -6.13 14.37
CA LYS A 252 4.69 -5.27 15.50
C LYS A 252 3.52 -5.11 16.48
N GLN A 253 2.30 -4.90 15.97
CA GLN A 253 1.09 -4.81 16.79
C GLN A 253 0.74 -6.18 17.40
N ILE A 254 0.85 -7.27 16.62
CA ILE A 254 0.62 -8.62 17.15
C ILE A 254 1.53 -8.91 18.34
N SER A 255 2.82 -8.57 18.24
CA SER A 255 3.78 -8.77 19.33
C SER A 255 3.45 -8.00 20.60
N GLN A 256 2.69 -6.91 20.51
CA GLN A 256 2.30 -6.11 21.66
C GLN A 256 1.04 -6.66 22.36
N ILE A 257 0.12 -7.28 21.62
CA ILE A 257 -1.17 -7.68 22.12
C ILE A 257 -1.28 -9.18 22.48
N LEU A 258 -0.50 -10.05 21.83
CA LEU A 258 -0.43 -11.49 22.16
C LEU A 258 0.59 -11.69 23.28
N ILE A 259 0.11 -11.96 24.51
CA ILE A 259 0.96 -11.93 25.71
C ILE A 259 1.69 -13.25 26.01
N ASP A 260 1.27 -14.36 25.39
CA ASP A 260 1.80 -15.71 25.60
C ASP A 260 2.46 -16.28 24.34
N GLN A 261 3.20 -15.45 23.61
CA GLN A 261 3.87 -15.82 22.37
C GLN A 261 4.81 -17.01 22.56
N THR A 262 4.77 -17.94 21.63
CA THR A 262 5.78 -19.00 21.52
C THR A 262 7.09 -18.43 20.96
N LYS A 263 8.18 -19.21 21.08
CA LYS A 263 9.47 -18.85 20.49
C LYS A 263 9.37 -18.71 18.96
N ASP A 264 8.64 -19.61 18.30
CA ASP A 264 8.46 -19.61 16.85
C ASP A 264 7.69 -18.37 16.38
N GLU A 265 6.67 -17.94 17.12
CA GLU A 265 5.90 -16.74 16.84
C GLU A 265 6.75 -15.48 17.00
N THR A 266 7.46 -15.35 18.13
CA THR A 266 8.37 -14.22 18.38
C THR A 266 9.45 -14.13 17.30
N GLU A 267 10.03 -15.27 16.92
CA GLU A 267 11.01 -15.34 15.85
C GLU A 267 10.38 -14.89 14.51
N ALA A 268 9.23 -15.43 14.13
CA ALA A 268 8.56 -15.10 12.89
C ALA A 268 8.26 -13.59 12.78
N TYR A 269 7.75 -12.98 13.85
CA TYR A 269 7.43 -11.54 13.87
C TYR A 269 8.69 -10.66 13.75
N SER A 270 9.84 -11.09 14.27
CA SER A 270 11.10 -10.34 14.27
C SER A 270 11.67 -10.10 12.86
N TYR A 271 11.24 -10.86 11.86
CA TYR A 271 11.68 -10.72 10.47
C TYR A 271 11.08 -9.51 9.75
N PHE A 272 10.02 -8.92 10.30
CA PHE A 272 9.32 -7.79 9.70
C PHE A 272 9.77 -6.47 10.31
N GLU A 273 10.04 -5.50 9.45
CA GLU A 273 10.43 -4.15 9.83
C GLU A 273 9.42 -3.17 9.23
N TYR A 274 9.03 -2.17 10.01
CA TYR A 274 8.08 -1.15 9.59
C TYR A 274 8.68 0.23 9.79
N LEU A 275 8.38 1.14 8.88
CA LEU A 275 8.75 2.56 8.97
C LEU A 275 7.49 3.42 9.05
N ASP A 276 7.54 4.38 9.96
CA ASP A 276 6.53 5.42 10.08
C ASP A 276 6.69 6.41 8.92
N ASN A 277 5.75 6.40 7.99
CA ASN A 277 5.71 7.38 6.91
C ASN A 277 4.72 8.49 7.23
N LYS A 278 5.24 9.72 7.32
CA LYS A 278 4.40 10.92 7.43
C LYS A 278 3.72 11.17 6.09
N VAL A 279 2.39 11.23 6.12
CA VAL A 279 1.54 11.56 4.99
C VAL A 279 0.76 12.83 5.33
N VAL A 280 0.78 13.79 4.42
CA VAL A 280 0.07 15.07 4.60
C VAL A 280 -0.85 15.33 3.42
N LEU A 281 -2.12 15.57 3.72
CA LEU A 281 -3.14 16.07 2.79
C LEU A 281 -3.14 17.60 2.86
N HIS A 282 -2.92 18.28 1.72
CA HIS A 282 -2.71 19.72 1.68
C HIS A 282 -3.07 20.33 0.31
N ASN A 283 -3.01 21.67 0.21
CA ASN A 283 -3.14 22.41 -1.04
C ASN A 283 -1.91 23.28 -1.36
N ASP A 284 -0.75 22.99 -0.77
CA ASP A 284 0.48 23.75 -1.01
C ASP A 284 1.13 23.36 -2.34
N THR A 285 1.09 24.26 -3.32
CA THR A 285 1.68 24.06 -4.64
C THR A 285 3.20 24.14 -4.66
N SER A 286 3.86 24.62 -3.59
CA SER A 286 5.33 24.68 -3.52
C SER A 286 5.99 23.30 -3.49
N LEU A 287 5.22 22.26 -3.12
CA LEU A 287 5.65 20.85 -3.14
C LEU A 287 5.42 20.15 -4.49
N MET A 288 5.12 20.91 -5.54
CA MET A 288 5.01 20.43 -6.91
C MET A 288 6.21 20.89 -7.75
N PRO A 289 6.48 20.27 -8.92
CA PRO A 289 7.47 20.79 -9.85
C PRO A 289 7.24 22.28 -10.16
N ALA A 290 8.32 23.08 -10.20
CA ALA A 290 8.22 24.52 -10.46
C ALA A 290 7.55 24.85 -11.80
N ASP A 291 7.85 24.04 -12.83
CA ASP A 291 7.18 24.11 -14.13
C ASP A 291 5.85 23.37 -14.09
N ARG A 292 4.74 24.10 -14.10
CA ARG A 292 3.40 23.52 -14.08
C ARG A 292 3.12 22.57 -15.26
N SER A 293 3.78 22.73 -16.40
CA SER A 293 3.64 21.83 -17.54
C SER A 293 4.14 20.41 -17.26
N LYS A 294 4.95 20.24 -16.21
CA LYS A 294 5.50 18.96 -15.74
C LYS A 294 4.64 18.29 -14.67
N TRP A 295 3.63 18.96 -14.17
CA TRP A 295 2.74 18.38 -13.16
C TRP A 295 2.11 17.10 -13.68
N SER A 296 2.21 16.08 -12.89
CA SER A 296 1.72 14.73 -13.17
C SER A 296 0.92 14.22 -11.98
N SER A 297 0.25 13.10 -12.14
CA SER A 297 -0.47 12.48 -11.01
C SER A 297 0.47 12.09 -9.88
N TRP A 298 1.69 11.65 -10.22
CA TRP A 298 2.76 11.28 -9.31
C TRP A 298 3.98 12.15 -9.58
N ASN A 299 4.49 12.83 -8.56
CA ASN A 299 5.61 13.75 -8.69
C ASN A 299 6.66 13.44 -7.63
N SER A 300 7.79 12.87 -8.04
CA SER A 300 8.96 12.65 -7.17
C SER A 300 9.86 13.86 -7.19
N ILE A 301 10.12 14.44 -6.05
CA ILE A 301 10.94 15.64 -5.89
C ILE A 301 12.10 15.37 -4.94
N LYS A 302 13.29 15.82 -5.33
CA LYS A 302 14.46 15.92 -4.46
C LYS A 302 15.06 17.31 -4.62
N LYS A 303 15.03 18.09 -3.53
CA LYS A 303 15.59 19.44 -3.47
C LYS A 303 16.27 19.62 -2.13
N ASP A 304 17.54 19.95 -2.15
CA ASP A 304 18.37 20.09 -0.94
C ASP A 304 18.30 18.81 -0.07
N ASN A 305 17.84 18.94 1.17
CA ASN A 305 17.63 17.81 2.09
C ASN A 305 16.24 17.21 2.00
N ASP A 306 15.33 17.83 1.25
CA ASP A 306 13.96 17.34 1.08
C ASP A 306 13.92 16.28 -0.02
N GLN A 307 13.23 15.17 0.28
CA GLN A 307 13.00 14.09 -0.66
C GLN A 307 11.63 13.47 -0.43
N TYR A 308 10.71 13.68 -1.37
CA TYR A 308 9.32 13.34 -1.20
C TYR A 308 8.61 13.02 -2.52
N VAL A 309 7.43 12.44 -2.39
CA VAL A 309 6.50 12.23 -3.48
C VAL A 309 5.22 12.99 -3.21
N THR A 310 4.77 13.78 -4.18
CA THR A 310 3.49 14.49 -4.13
C THR A 310 2.52 13.91 -5.15
N TYR A 311 1.37 13.45 -4.69
CA TYR A 311 0.26 12.99 -5.51
C TYR A 311 -0.70 14.14 -5.79
N TRP A 312 -1.01 14.40 -7.05
CA TRP A 312 -2.04 15.37 -7.45
C TRP A 312 -3.38 14.67 -7.49
N MET A 313 -4.14 14.81 -6.41
CA MET A 313 -5.37 14.05 -6.18
C MET A 313 -6.49 14.40 -7.14
N ASN A 314 -6.54 15.65 -7.62
CA ASN A 314 -7.50 16.06 -8.67
C ASN A 314 -7.41 15.16 -9.90
N ASN A 315 -6.20 14.79 -10.28
CA ASN A 315 -5.96 13.97 -11.45
C ASN A 315 -6.10 12.47 -11.16
N LEU A 316 -5.62 12.03 -9.98
CA LEU A 316 -5.69 10.63 -9.56
C LEU A 316 -7.11 10.16 -9.23
N GLN A 317 -7.86 10.93 -8.44
CA GLN A 317 -9.20 10.55 -8.00
C GLN A 317 -10.34 11.19 -8.82
N LYS A 318 -10.00 12.03 -9.82
CA LYS A 318 -10.98 12.82 -10.58
C LYS A 318 -11.86 13.65 -9.64
N LEU A 319 -11.20 14.39 -8.73
CA LEU A 319 -11.90 15.25 -7.79
C LEU A 319 -12.66 16.36 -8.54
N ASP A 320 -13.91 16.55 -8.19
CA ASP A 320 -14.75 17.60 -8.76
C ASP A 320 -14.47 18.94 -8.06
N THR A 321 -13.30 19.53 -8.28
CA THR A 321 -12.90 20.84 -7.76
C THR A 321 -11.80 21.47 -8.62
N ASN A 322 -11.79 22.81 -8.68
CA ASN A 322 -10.71 23.60 -9.29
C ASN A 322 -9.57 23.90 -8.32
N GLU A 323 -9.76 23.69 -7.01
CA GLU A 323 -8.70 23.83 -6.03
C GLU A 323 -7.74 22.65 -6.15
N ASN A 324 -6.42 22.94 -6.10
CA ASN A 324 -5.43 21.88 -6.17
C ASN A 324 -5.34 21.16 -4.84
N ILE A 325 -5.48 19.84 -4.85
CA ILE A 325 -5.42 18.99 -3.67
C ILE A 325 -4.28 17.98 -3.85
N PHE A 326 -3.44 17.89 -2.84
CA PHE A 326 -2.26 17.04 -2.87
C PHE A 326 -2.18 16.14 -1.65
N VAL A 327 -1.56 14.99 -1.84
CA VAL A 327 -1.08 14.12 -0.77
C VAL A 327 0.42 13.97 -0.93
N THR A 328 1.18 14.37 0.07
CA THR A 328 2.65 14.27 0.05
C THR A 328 3.15 13.37 1.16
N LEU A 329 4.15 12.55 0.84
CA LEU A 329 4.83 11.66 1.77
C LEU A 329 6.35 11.70 1.56
N GLY A 330 7.11 11.49 2.65
CA GLY A 330 8.56 11.53 2.66
C GLY A 330 9.11 12.61 3.60
N ILE A 331 10.30 13.15 3.28
CA ILE A 331 10.99 14.19 4.03
C ILE A 331 10.72 15.52 3.35
N PHE A 332 9.92 16.37 3.98
CA PHE A 332 9.54 17.68 3.46
C PHE A 332 9.03 18.59 4.57
N ASN A 333 8.97 19.89 4.28
CA ASN A 333 8.39 20.90 5.16
C ASN A 333 7.28 21.68 4.42
N ILE A 334 6.18 21.95 5.13
CA ILE A 334 5.13 22.88 4.71
C ILE A 334 5.20 24.09 5.63
N SER A 335 5.64 25.23 5.09
CA SER A 335 5.87 26.44 5.87
C SER A 335 4.57 27.08 6.38
N ASN A 336 3.47 26.91 5.67
CA ASN A 336 2.17 27.47 6.03
C ASN A 336 1.20 26.36 6.48
N SER A 337 1.00 26.25 7.79
CA SER A 337 0.10 25.26 8.40
C SER A 337 -1.37 25.36 7.92
N ASN A 338 -1.82 26.57 7.51
CA ASN A 338 -3.18 26.77 7.00
C ASN A 338 -3.46 26.03 5.67
N LYS A 339 -2.40 25.55 5.01
CA LYS A 339 -2.52 24.74 3.80
C LYS A 339 -2.67 23.24 4.09
N ILE A 340 -2.57 22.81 5.34
CA ILE A 340 -2.66 21.41 5.76
C ILE A 340 -4.09 21.10 6.16
N PHE A 341 -4.73 20.16 5.47
CA PHE A 341 -6.02 19.63 5.86
C PHE A 341 -5.90 18.50 6.89
N ARG A 342 -4.90 17.61 6.70
CA ARG A 342 -4.66 16.47 7.57
C ARG A 342 -3.20 16.01 7.52
N ALA A 343 -2.68 15.57 8.64
CA ALA A 343 -1.40 14.87 8.73
C ALA A 343 -1.60 13.56 9.49
N LYS A 344 -1.04 12.47 8.98
CA LYS A 344 -1.09 11.14 9.60
C LYS A 344 0.23 10.40 9.38
N LYS A 345 0.51 9.41 10.22
CA LYS A 345 1.59 8.44 10.04
C LYS A 345 1.01 7.09 9.68
N TYR A 346 1.62 6.41 8.73
CA TYR A 346 1.29 5.04 8.37
C TYR A 346 2.53 4.16 8.51
N ASP A 347 2.35 3.00 9.12
CA ASP A 347 3.38 1.97 9.17
C ASP A 347 3.47 1.27 7.81
N HIS A 348 4.57 1.48 7.09
CA HIS A 348 4.85 0.76 5.84
C HIS A 348 5.93 -0.29 6.06
N ILE A 349 5.69 -1.49 5.54
CA ILE A 349 6.66 -2.58 5.62
C ILE A 349 7.89 -2.28 4.77
N VAL A 350 9.08 -2.58 5.32
CA VAL A 350 10.34 -2.53 4.61
C VAL A 350 10.67 -3.90 4.05
N TYR A 351 10.70 -4.02 2.73
CA TYR A 351 11.02 -5.28 2.07
C TYR A 351 12.52 -5.51 1.99
N LYS A 352 12.98 -6.56 2.67
CA LYS A 352 14.36 -7.07 2.66
C LYS A 352 14.32 -8.58 2.38
N LYS A 353 15.49 -9.19 2.10
CA LYS A 353 15.57 -10.66 1.95
C LYS A 353 15.01 -11.41 3.17
N ARG A 354 15.27 -10.91 4.38
CA ARG A 354 14.71 -11.47 5.63
C ARG A 354 13.18 -11.48 5.67
N THR A 355 12.51 -10.53 5.03
CA THR A 355 11.04 -10.45 5.01
C THR A 355 10.42 -11.68 4.35
N ILE A 356 11.07 -12.26 3.34
CA ILE A 356 10.62 -13.49 2.67
C ILE A 356 10.64 -14.66 3.66
N ILE A 357 11.71 -14.79 4.44
CA ILE A 357 11.82 -15.80 5.48
C ILE A 357 10.71 -15.64 6.53
N GLY A 358 10.43 -14.38 6.93
CA GLY A 358 9.33 -14.07 7.84
C GLY A 358 7.96 -14.49 7.28
N GLN A 359 7.72 -14.26 5.99
CA GLN A 359 6.49 -14.68 5.31
C GLN A 359 6.31 -16.21 5.36
N GLU A 360 7.36 -16.97 5.08
CA GLU A 360 7.36 -18.44 5.16
C GLU A 360 7.14 -18.93 6.60
N LYS A 361 7.75 -18.27 7.59
CA LYS A 361 7.54 -18.63 9.01
C LYS A 361 6.10 -18.37 9.44
N ILE A 362 5.50 -17.22 9.10
CA ILE A 362 4.09 -16.95 9.38
C ILE A 362 3.19 -17.97 8.69
N GLU A 363 3.53 -18.38 7.47
CA GLU A 363 2.80 -19.41 6.77
C GLU A 363 2.76 -20.73 7.54
N ASN A 364 3.87 -21.12 8.14
CA ASN A 364 3.99 -22.34 8.96
C ASN A 364 3.26 -22.22 10.32
N LEU A 365 2.84 -21.02 10.71
CA LEU A 365 2.05 -20.77 11.93
C LEU A 365 0.55 -20.76 11.69
N GLN A 366 0.10 -20.76 10.44
CA GLN A 366 -1.33 -20.73 10.10
C GLN A 366 -2.11 -21.89 10.77
N GLY A 367 -3.15 -21.55 11.50
CA GLY A 367 -4.02 -22.50 12.20
C GLY A 367 -3.44 -23.11 13.47
N LYS A 368 -2.13 -22.94 13.74
CA LYS A 368 -1.53 -23.40 14.99
C LYS A 368 -2.05 -22.58 16.17
N ASN A 369 -2.30 -23.28 17.26
CA ASN A 369 -2.79 -22.66 18.50
C ASN A 369 -4.03 -21.77 18.29
N ARG A 370 -4.89 -22.12 17.32
CA ARG A 370 -6.14 -21.40 16.98
C ARG A 370 -5.91 -19.98 16.45
N LEU A 371 -4.71 -19.67 15.96
CA LEU A 371 -4.34 -18.38 15.41
C LEU A 371 -4.19 -18.45 13.89
N PHE A 372 -4.71 -17.42 13.22
CA PHE A 372 -4.53 -17.22 11.78
C PHE A 372 -4.00 -15.82 11.50
N TYR A 373 -3.32 -15.65 10.38
CA TYR A 373 -2.64 -14.42 9.99
C TYR A 373 -3.02 -14.03 8.57
N ALA A 374 -3.56 -12.85 8.39
CA ALA A 374 -3.83 -12.27 7.09
C ALA A 374 -3.30 -10.83 7.05
N GLY A 375 -2.72 -10.44 5.94
CA GLY A 375 -2.18 -9.08 5.80
C GLY A 375 -1.49 -8.88 4.47
N ALA A 376 -1.43 -7.64 4.02
CA ALA A 376 -0.69 -7.29 2.82
C ALA A 376 0.81 -7.58 2.96
N TYR A 377 1.34 -7.61 4.18
CA TYR A 377 2.74 -7.93 4.50
C TYR A 377 3.12 -9.39 4.16
N LEU A 378 2.13 -10.26 3.94
CA LEU A 378 2.34 -11.64 3.47
C LEU A 378 2.53 -11.73 1.95
N GLY A 379 2.46 -10.62 1.23
CA GLY A 379 2.73 -10.50 -0.19
C GLY A 379 3.70 -9.36 -0.48
N TYR A 380 3.35 -8.51 -1.42
CA TYR A 380 4.13 -7.32 -1.82
C TYR A 380 3.70 -6.03 -1.10
N GLY A 381 2.75 -6.08 -0.18
CA GLY A 381 2.27 -4.94 0.60
C GLY A 381 1.12 -4.17 -0.02
N PHE A 382 0.48 -4.68 -1.04
CA PHE A 382 -0.60 -4.00 -1.73
C PHE A 382 -1.98 -4.53 -1.32
N HIS A 383 -3.02 -3.77 -1.65
CA HIS A 383 -4.42 -4.13 -1.34
C HIS A 383 -4.82 -5.52 -1.86
N GLU A 384 -4.36 -5.87 -3.06
CA GLU A 384 -4.57 -7.20 -3.64
C GLU A 384 -3.99 -8.31 -2.76
N ASP A 385 -2.82 -8.09 -2.18
CA ASP A 385 -2.19 -9.07 -1.29
C ASP A 385 -2.99 -9.22 0.00
N GLY A 386 -3.52 -8.10 0.51
CA GLY A 386 -4.42 -8.09 1.66
C GLY A 386 -5.70 -8.90 1.38
N VAL A 387 -6.32 -8.71 0.21
CA VAL A 387 -7.50 -9.49 -0.19
C VAL A 387 -7.17 -10.97 -0.33
N LYS A 388 -6.09 -11.30 -1.02
CA LYS A 388 -5.65 -12.69 -1.22
C LYS A 388 -5.41 -13.42 0.09
N SER A 389 -4.69 -12.79 1.02
CA SER A 389 -4.41 -13.39 2.32
C SER A 389 -5.68 -13.59 3.14
N GLY A 390 -6.62 -12.62 3.10
CA GLY A 390 -7.91 -12.74 3.77
C GLY A 390 -8.79 -13.85 3.19
N MET A 391 -8.88 -13.95 1.86
CA MET A 391 -9.59 -15.05 1.18
C MET A 391 -9.03 -16.42 1.58
N ARG A 392 -7.71 -16.53 1.61
CA ARG A 392 -7.03 -17.77 1.96
C ARG A 392 -7.32 -18.21 3.38
N VAL A 393 -7.21 -17.29 4.35
CA VAL A 393 -7.52 -17.58 5.75
C VAL A 393 -8.99 -17.97 5.92
N ALA A 394 -9.90 -17.27 5.24
CA ALA A 394 -11.32 -17.63 5.25
C ALA A 394 -11.55 -19.05 4.74
N GLN A 395 -10.89 -19.46 3.63
CA GLN A 395 -10.98 -20.81 3.10
C GLN A 395 -10.47 -21.84 4.11
N MET A 396 -9.27 -21.61 4.70
CA MET A 396 -8.71 -22.52 5.70
C MET A 396 -9.65 -22.74 6.88
N ILE A 397 -10.33 -21.70 7.36
CA ILE A 397 -11.29 -21.79 8.47
C ILE A 397 -12.58 -22.50 8.03
N ASN A 398 -13.09 -22.22 6.84
CA ASN A 398 -14.28 -22.89 6.32
C ASN A 398 -14.04 -24.40 6.16
N ASP A 399 -12.80 -24.81 5.86
CA ASP A 399 -12.39 -26.22 5.70
C ASP A 399 -12.18 -26.96 7.05
N LEU A 400 -12.21 -26.24 8.21
CA LEU A 400 -12.13 -26.86 9.54
C LEU A 400 -13.45 -27.50 10.00
N LYS A 401 -14.50 -27.38 9.23
CA LYS A 401 -15.80 -28.02 9.45
C LYS A 401 -15.78 -29.40 8.84
#